data_bee45c929626740d02026170743d4ea2
#
_entry.id   bee45c929626740d02026170743d4ea2
#
_cell.length_a   1.000
_cell.length_b   1.000
_cell.length_c   1.000
_cell.angle_alpha   90.00
_cell.angle_beta   90.00
_cell.angle_gamma   90.00
#
_symmetry.space_group_name_H-M   'P 1'
#
loop_
_entity.id
_entity.type
_entity.pdbx_description
1 polymer ?
#
loop_
_entity_poly.entity_id
_entity_poly.type
_entity_poly.pdbx_seq_one_letter_code
_entity_poly.pdbx_strand_id
1 'polypeptide(L)'
;MESRRAAKSLAFVAMIPLPRGRDKAQSRERSLGVIGGLEPLASADFLLKLVEASHADSAADSFDIVFEQRAHTRGTEPAGDAARQLVLFDVIASFAERGVDRVVLPCFSSQAFLDQLQANSPLPVADLLAALRAHVRRQFPAARRIGVVTSGHLRARGVFERNFPHGEFQILYPRWDGDYSLELLREACVDLAEQGAELIIPGLSELTPFAQKLGPVSVPVIDPHRVYAQYVVSERLPPPERPFKLGVVGGVGPAATVDFLHKVVRHTPAHRDQDHLKVLVEQNPQIPDRTEHLIGKGADPTLALYATCKKLQAGAADLIAIPCNTAHAFIELIQPHLDIPIINMLTVTASHVRELFPALPSVGLLATTGTLSSGIYRHALQKQGLREIVPPPPLQASMMNAIYGPQGIKAGFTSGQCAEDIQVVIEDLVKQGVEVIILGCTELPLLFPEREITTRGGRRVTLVDPTDILARRCVSQAMARSTR
;
A
#
# COMPACT_ATOMS: atom_id res chain seq x y z
N MET A 1 -37.95 32.99 -31.77
CA MET A 1 -36.49 33.20 -31.79
C MET A 1 -36.14 34.06 -30.59
N GLU A 2 -35.82 33.43 -29.47
CA GLU A 2 -35.29 34.03 -28.25
C GLU A 2 -35.48 33.03 -27.15
N SER A 3 -34.50 32.17 -26.91
CA SER A 3 -34.29 31.50 -25.62
C SER A 3 -33.18 30.45 -25.71
N ARG A 4 -31.93 30.91 -25.98
CA ARG A 4 -30.72 30.09 -25.77
C ARG A 4 -29.53 31.02 -25.53
N ARG A 5 -29.51 31.70 -24.40
CA ARG A 5 -28.32 32.39 -23.87
C ARG A 5 -28.48 32.60 -22.38
N ALA A 6 -28.16 31.59 -21.59
CA ALA A 6 -27.77 31.77 -20.17
C ALA A 6 -27.32 30.44 -19.57
N ALA A 7 -26.12 29.99 -19.88
CA ALA A 7 -25.44 28.95 -19.10
C ALA A 7 -23.96 28.88 -19.55
N LYS A 8 -23.24 29.98 -19.40
CA LYS A 8 -21.78 29.99 -19.48
C LYS A 8 -21.27 31.15 -18.61
N SER A 9 -21.10 30.91 -17.36
CA SER A 9 -20.27 31.79 -16.51
C SER A 9 -19.96 31.06 -15.20
N LEU A 10 -18.68 31.17 -14.84
CA LEU A 10 -18.06 30.80 -13.56
C LEU A 10 -17.53 29.37 -13.43
N ALA A 11 -16.50 29.08 -14.20
CA ALA A 11 -15.43 28.18 -13.80
C ALA A 11 -14.10 28.80 -14.21
N PHE A 12 -13.69 29.86 -13.53
CA PHE A 12 -12.36 30.41 -13.63
C PHE A 12 -11.80 30.55 -12.21
N VAL A 13 -11.42 29.43 -11.60
CA VAL A 13 -10.46 29.44 -10.52
C VAL A 13 -9.12 29.19 -11.18
N ALA A 14 -8.31 30.26 -11.27
CA ALA A 14 -6.96 30.18 -11.78
C ALA A 14 -6.19 29.11 -10.98
N MET A 15 -5.81 28.02 -11.65
CA MET A 15 -4.82 27.09 -11.15
C MET A 15 -3.48 27.84 -11.07
N ILE A 16 -3.10 28.26 -9.87
CA ILE A 16 -1.72 28.63 -9.57
C ILE A 16 -0.97 27.31 -9.41
N PRO A 17 -0.04 26.93 -10.31
CA PRO A 17 0.76 25.74 -10.12
C PRO A 17 1.66 25.94 -8.92
N LEU A 18 1.54 25.07 -7.92
CA LEU A 18 2.51 25.00 -6.84
C LEU A 18 3.90 24.65 -7.41
N PRO A 19 4.98 25.27 -6.93
CA PRO A 19 6.31 25.02 -7.45
C PRO A 19 6.69 23.55 -7.30
N ARG A 20 6.98 22.89 -8.43
CA ARG A 20 7.53 21.54 -8.47
C ARG A 20 8.98 21.58 -8.04
N GLY A 21 9.31 20.83 -6.99
CA GLY A 21 10.68 20.54 -6.58
C GLY A 21 11.11 21.26 -5.31
N ARG A 22 10.88 20.62 -4.17
CA ARG A 22 11.64 20.89 -2.94
C ARG A 22 12.27 19.58 -2.48
N ASP A 23 13.54 19.66 -2.08
CA ASP A 23 14.28 18.58 -1.45
C ASP A 23 13.49 17.98 -0.29
N LYS A 24 13.20 16.66 -0.36
CA LYS A 24 12.39 15.93 0.62
C LYS A 24 13.07 15.71 1.99
N ALA A 25 14.26 16.25 2.20
CA ALA A 25 15.09 15.92 3.36
C ALA A 25 14.99 16.91 4.53
N GLN A 26 13.87 17.57 4.79
CA GLN A 26 13.56 18.31 6.04
C GLN A 26 12.31 19.21 5.95
N SER A 27 11.36 18.99 5.05
CA SER A 27 10.15 19.81 5.01
C SER A 27 9.19 19.38 6.13
N ARG A 28 8.89 20.29 7.06
CA ARG A 28 7.69 20.19 7.91
C ARG A 28 6.49 20.05 6.99
N GLU A 29 5.53 19.17 7.33
CA GLU A 29 4.23 19.09 6.67
C GLU A 29 3.57 20.48 6.72
N ARG A 30 3.40 21.11 5.54
CA ARG A 30 2.95 22.50 5.45
C ARG A 30 1.63 22.68 4.72
N SER A 31 1.06 21.61 4.15
CA SER A 31 -0.10 21.69 3.30
C SER A 31 -1.25 20.83 3.82
N LEU A 32 -2.41 21.47 4.03
CA LEU A 32 -3.64 20.84 4.51
C LEU A 32 -4.69 20.81 3.40
N GLY A 33 -5.23 19.64 3.09
CA GLY A 33 -6.41 19.48 2.26
C GLY A 33 -7.66 19.42 3.14
N VAL A 34 -8.53 20.39 3.07
CA VAL A 34 -9.80 20.41 3.78
C VAL A 34 -10.93 20.08 2.82
N ILE A 35 -11.65 18.99 3.07
CA ILE A 35 -12.81 18.60 2.28
C ILE A 35 -14.06 18.99 3.05
N GLY A 36 -14.80 19.98 2.54
CA GLY A 36 -16.06 20.43 3.09
C GLY A 36 -17.11 19.32 3.04
N GLY A 37 -17.92 19.24 4.08
CA GLY A 37 -18.99 18.25 4.23
C GLY A 37 -20.28 18.62 3.49
N LEU A 38 -21.37 17.96 3.88
CA LEU A 38 -22.69 18.17 3.29
C LEU A 38 -23.24 19.59 3.54
N GLU A 39 -22.84 20.21 4.66
CA GLU A 39 -23.30 21.53 5.06
C GLU A 39 -22.21 22.59 4.84
N PRO A 40 -22.39 23.48 3.85
CA PRO A 40 -21.40 24.52 3.53
C PRO A 40 -21.11 25.48 4.70
N LEU A 41 -22.11 25.81 5.51
CA LEU A 41 -21.94 26.70 6.67
C LEU A 41 -21.06 26.05 7.76
N ALA A 42 -21.23 24.77 8.01
CA ALA A 42 -20.37 24.02 8.92
C ALA A 42 -18.93 23.94 8.40
N SER A 43 -18.77 23.77 7.10
CA SER A 43 -17.45 23.77 6.47
C SER A 43 -16.73 25.11 6.57
N ALA A 44 -17.48 26.21 6.40
CA ALA A 44 -16.97 27.57 6.56
C ALA A 44 -16.62 27.87 8.03
N ASP A 45 -17.44 27.43 8.99
CA ASP A 45 -17.17 27.52 10.43
C ASP A 45 -15.87 26.80 10.80
N PHE A 46 -15.68 25.59 10.29
CA PHE A 46 -14.44 24.85 10.53
C PHE A 46 -13.23 25.58 9.93
N LEU A 47 -13.32 26.07 8.69
CA LEU A 47 -12.22 26.77 8.04
C LEU A 47 -11.82 28.04 8.84
N LEU A 48 -12.79 28.81 9.34
CA LEU A 48 -12.52 29.96 10.20
C LEU A 48 -11.75 29.52 11.45
N LYS A 49 -12.21 28.51 12.16
CA LYS A 49 -11.57 27.99 13.36
C LYS A 49 -10.17 27.41 13.10
N LEU A 50 -9.96 26.83 11.93
CA LEU A 50 -8.64 26.33 11.49
C LEU A 50 -7.67 27.50 11.30
N VAL A 51 -8.10 28.58 10.67
CA VAL A 51 -7.32 29.80 10.50
C VAL A 51 -7.02 30.43 11.86
N GLU A 52 -8.01 30.55 12.75
CA GLU A 52 -7.80 31.06 14.13
C GLU A 52 -6.78 30.21 14.90
N ALA A 53 -6.88 28.88 14.83
CA ALA A 53 -5.96 27.96 15.51
C ALA A 53 -4.53 28.09 14.97
N SER A 54 -4.36 28.28 13.67
CA SER A 54 -3.03 28.44 13.04
C SER A 54 -2.34 29.76 13.38
N HIS A 55 -3.12 30.82 13.76
CA HIS A 55 -2.56 32.11 14.17
C HIS A 55 -2.26 32.19 15.66
N ALA A 56 -2.91 31.35 16.47
CA ALA A 56 -2.73 31.35 17.93
C ALA A 56 -1.38 30.78 18.38
N ASP A 57 -0.74 29.99 17.54
CA ASP A 57 0.57 29.40 17.79
C ASP A 57 1.64 30.25 17.10
N SER A 58 2.23 31.19 17.83
CA SER A 58 3.26 32.13 17.34
C SER A 58 4.56 31.46 16.85
N ALA A 59 4.69 30.16 17.05
CA ALA A 59 5.79 29.32 16.56
C ALA A 59 5.37 28.41 15.38
N ALA A 60 4.08 28.41 15.02
CA ALA A 60 3.60 27.59 13.92
C ALA A 60 3.89 28.27 12.58
N ASP A 61 4.65 27.60 11.75
CA ASP A 61 4.73 27.92 10.34
C ASP A 61 3.30 27.90 9.74
N SER A 62 2.91 28.91 8.98
CA SER A 62 1.61 28.97 8.31
C SER A 62 1.41 27.77 7.39
N PHE A 63 0.24 27.16 7.47
CA PHE A 63 -0.15 26.06 6.58
C PHE A 63 -0.68 26.61 5.26
N ASP A 64 -0.27 25.97 4.15
CA ASP A 64 -0.96 26.13 2.88
C ASP A 64 -2.27 25.34 2.96
N ILE A 65 -3.42 26.00 2.86
CA ILE A 65 -4.74 25.34 2.97
C ILE A 65 -5.33 25.22 1.57
N VAL A 66 -5.63 23.97 1.17
CA VAL A 66 -6.41 23.67 -0.02
C VAL A 66 -7.79 23.25 0.43
N PHE A 67 -8.80 24.11 0.21
CA PHE A 67 -10.18 23.85 0.56
C PHE A 67 -11.00 23.45 -0.66
N GLU A 68 -11.73 22.34 -0.57
CA GLU A 68 -12.66 21.91 -1.62
C GLU A 68 -14.04 21.65 -1.02
N GLN A 69 -15.04 22.42 -1.46
CA GLN A 69 -16.45 22.25 -1.13
C GLN A 69 -17.19 21.78 -2.36
N ARG A 70 -17.73 20.57 -2.32
CA ARG A 70 -18.59 20.08 -3.38
C ARG A 70 -20.04 20.33 -3.02
N ALA A 71 -20.78 20.97 -3.94
CA ALA A 71 -22.21 21.17 -3.77
C ALA A 71 -22.94 19.82 -3.85
N HIS A 72 -23.73 19.53 -2.84
CA HIS A 72 -24.73 18.47 -2.90
C HIS A 72 -26.08 19.08 -3.25
N THR A 73 -26.68 18.65 -4.37
CA THR A 73 -28.05 19.03 -4.71
C THR A 73 -29.00 18.27 -3.78
N ARG A 74 -29.82 18.99 -3.04
CA ARG A 74 -30.90 18.36 -2.25
C ARG A 74 -31.72 17.46 -3.19
N GLY A 75 -31.83 16.17 -2.88
CA GLY A 75 -32.54 15.19 -3.70
C GLY A 75 -31.66 14.36 -4.66
N THR A 76 -30.38 14.68 -4.82
CA THR A 76 -29.38 13.83 -5.49
C THR A 76 -28.35 13.32 -4.50
N GLU A 77 -28.77 12.91 -3.31
CA GLU A 77 -27.86 12.22 -2.41
C GLU A 77 -27.30 11.00 -3.17
N PRO A 78 -25.95 10.85 -3.21
CA PRO A 78 -25.40 9.60 -3.67
C PRO A 78 -26.08 8.50 -2.84
N ALA A 79 -26.69 7.53 -3.49
CA ALA A 79 -27.45 6.48 -2.83
C ALA A 79 -26.53 5.69 -1.89
N GLY A 80 -26.44 6.13 -0.61
CA GLY A 80 -25.72 5.48 0.45
C GLY A 80 -24.24 5.91 0.63
N ASP A 81 -23.63 5.39 1.68
CA ASP A 81 -22.25 5.71 2.10
C ASP A 81 -21.20 5.33 1.06
N ALA A 82 -21.42 4.29 0.26
CA ALA A 82 -20.49 3.85 -0.77
C ALA A 82 -20.19 4.94 -1.79
N ALA A 83 -21.22 5.64 -2.28
CA ALA A 83 -21.04 6.71 -3.24
C ALA A 83 -20.29 7.92 -2.63
N ARG A 84 -20.56 8.23 -1.35
CA ARG A 84 -19.80 9.27 -0.62
C ARG A 84 -18.33 8.90 -0.47
N GLN A 85 -18.04 7.64 -0.15
CA GLN A 85 -16.66 7.14 -0.05
C GLN A 85 -15.90 7.34 -1.36
N LEU A 86 -16.49 7.01 -2.50
CA LEU A 86 -15.87 7.18 -3.81
C LEU A 86 -15.56 8.66 -4.09
N VAL A 87 -16.51 9.55 -3.88
CA VAL A 87 -16.29 11.00 -4.09
C VAL A 87 -15.20 11.54 -3.20
N LEU A 88 -15.17 11.16 -1.91
CA LEU A 88 -14.12 11.59 -0.98
C LEU A 88 -12.76 11.04 -1.38
N PHE A 89 -12.70 9.78 -1.80
CA PHE A 89 -11.46 9.17 -2.27
C PHE A 89 -10.88 9.90 -3.49
N ASP A 90 -11.71 10.25 -4.47
CA ASP A 90 -11.28 10.99 -5.66
C ASP A 90 -10.74 12.38 -5.31
N VAL A 91 -11.37 13.08 -4.35
CA VAL A 91 -10.86 14.37 -3.87
C VAL A 91 -9.52 14.19 -3.15
N ILE A 92 -9.40 13.18 -2.29
CA ILE A 92 -8.14 12.86 -1.61
C ILE A 92 -7.03 12.54 -2.61
N ALA A 93 -7.33 11.76 -3.64
CA ALA A 93 -6.37 11.43 -4.70
C ALA A 93 -5.93 12.70 -5.46
N SER A 94 -6.87 13.59 -5.80
CA SER A 94 -6.55 14.89 -6.40
C SER A 94 -5.67 15.77 -5.49
N PHE A 95 -5.91 15.76 -4.18
CA PHE A 95 -5.06 16.47 -3.23
C PHE A 95 -3.64 15.90 -3.19
N ALA A 96 -3.48 14.58 -3.27
CA ALA A 96 -2.17 13.94 -3.35
C ALA A 96 -1.40 14.36 -4.60
N GLU A 97 -2.07 14.44 -5.77
CA GLU A 97 -1.48 14.92 -7.01
C GLU A 97 -1.05 16.40 -6.95
N ARG A 98 -1.76 17.20 -6.15
CA ARG A 98 -1.47 18.63 -5.91
C ARG A 98 -0.41 18.86 -4.84
N GLY A 99 0.15 17.80 -4.25
CA GLY A 99 1.21 17.89 -3.25
C GLY A 99 0.73 18.28 -1.85
N VAL A 100 -0.53 18.01 -1.53
CA VAL A 100 -1.06 18.15 -0.16
C VAL A 100 -0.44 17.07 0.72
N ASP A 101 -0.11 17.41 1.98
CA ASP A 101 0.55 16.50 2.90
C ASP A 101 -0.43 15.65 3.73
N ARG A 102 -1.61 16.20 4.08
CA ARG A 102 -2.64 15.50 4.86
C ARG A 102 -4.03 16.07 4.63
N VAL A 103 -5.04 15.27 4.93
CA VAL A 103 -6.45 15.58 4.68
C VAL A 103 -7.24 15.72 5.99
N VAL A 104 -8.16 16.66 5.99
CA VAL A 104 -9.05 16.99 7.10
C VAL A 104 -10.50 16.89 6.65
N LEU A 105 -11.29 16.09 7.36
CA LEU A 105 -12.71 15.85 7.11
C LEU A 105 -13.55 16.35 8.31
N PRO A 106 -14.03 17.60 8.31
CA PRO A 106 -14.78 18.16 9.45
C PRO A 106 -16.24 17.65 9.54
N CYS A 107 -16.62 16.69 8.72
CA CYS A 107 -17.95 16.13 8.65
C CYS A 107 -18.07 14.86 9.49
N PHE A 108 -19.00 14.82 10.46
CA PHE A 108 -19.28 13.64 11.27
C PHE A 108 -19.74 12.43 10.46
N SER A 109 -20.51 12.64 9.40
CA SER A 109 -20.98 11.55 8.54
C SER A 109 -19.81 10.78 7.88
N SER A 110 -18.72 11.46 7.60
CA SER A 110 -17.50 10.83 7.03
C SER A 110 -16.78 9.94 8.04
N GLN A 111 -16.96 10.17 9.35
CA GLN A 111 -16.34 9.37 10.40
C GLN A 111 -16.92 7.95 10.48
N ALA A 112 -18.10 7.72 9.92
CA ALA A 112 -18.73 6.40 9.88
C ALA A 112 -17.94 5.37 9.06
N PHE A 113 -17.08 5.84 8.13
CA PHE A 113 -16.26 5.00 7.24
C PHE A 113 -14.80 5.49 7.15
N LEU A 114 -14.34 6.22 8.15
CA LEU A 114 -12.99 6.78 8.20
C LEU A 114 -11.91 5.70 8.06
N ASP A 115 -12.07 4.55 8.72
CA ASP A 115 -11.11 3.43 8.66
C ASP A 115 -10.90 2.95 7.22
N GLN A 116 -11.98 2.88 6.43
CA GLN A 116 -11.92 2.47 5.03
C GLN A 116 -11.22 3.52 4.16
N LEU A 117 -11.45 4.82 4.43
CA LEU A 117 -10.72 5.90 3.76
C LEU A 117 -9.23 5.84 4.11
N GLN A 118 -8.88 5.74 5.39
CA GLN A 118 -7.49 5.69 5.85
C GLN A 118 -6.74 4.48 5.27
N ALA A 119 -7.36 3.31 5.24
CA ALA A 119 -6.77 2.08 4.69
C ALA A 119 -6.45 2.16 3.18
N ASN A 120 -7.13 3.03 2.43
CA ASN A 120 -6.96 3.17 0.99
C ASN A 120 -6.41 4.53 0.55
N SER A 121 -6.40 5.53 1.43
CA SER A 121 -5.96 6.90 1.13
C SER A 121 -4.46 6.95 0.81
N PRO A 122 -4.05 7.71 -0.22
CA PRO A 122 -2.65 8.04 -0.46
C PRO A 122 -2.08 9.05 0.55
N LEU A 123 -2.94 9.76 1.30
CA LEU A 123 -2.58 10.77 2.28
C LEU A 123 -3.10 10.42 3.67
N PRO A 124 -2.42 10.85 4.76
CA PRO A 124 -2.97 10.77 6.10
C PRO A 124 -4.29 11.52 6.20
N VAL A 125 -5.31 10.91 6.79
CA VAL A 125 -6.62 11.52 7.03
C VAL A 125 -6.78 11.72 8.53
N ALA A 126 -7.00 12.96 8.97
CA ALA A 126 -7.18 13.30 10.36
C ALA A 126 -8.50 12.73 10.90
N ASP A 127 -8.46 12.23 12.13
CA ASP A 127 -9.61 11.64 12.82
C ASP A 127 -10.24 12.66 13.78
N LEU A 128 -11.45 13.12 13.48
CA LEU A 128 -12.23 14.05 14.29
C LEU A 128 -12.60 13.46 15.66
N LEU A 129 -12.98 12.17 15.68
CA LEU A 129 -13.41 11.53 16.93
C LEU A 129 -12.23 11.21 17.85
N ALA A 130 -11.08 10.86 17.28
CA ALA A 130 -9.84 10.75 18.05
C ALA A 130 -9.43 12.09 18.66
N ALA A 131 -9.56 13.20 17.93
CA ALA A 131 -9.32 14.55 18.43
C ALA A 131 -10.25 14.90 19.61
N LEU A 132 -11.53 14.62 19.48
CA LEU A 132 -12.53 14.84 20.54
C LEU A 132 -12.22 13.98 21.77
N ARG A 133 -11.92 12.71 21.59
CA ARG A 133 -11.55 11.80 22.69
C ARG A 133 -10.30 12.29 23.42
N ALA A 134 -9.27 12.69 22.69
CA ALA A 134 -8.05 13.23 23.28
C ALA A 134 -8.33 14.52 24.09
N HIS A 135 -9.19 15.40 23.57
CA HIS A 135 -9.62 16.61 24.24
C HIS A 135 -10.39 16.30 25.53
N VAL A 136 -11.37 15.37 25.48
CA VAL A 136 -12.14 14.95 26.66
C VAL A 136 -11.23 14.40 27.74
N ARG A 137 -10.31 13.51 27.41
CA ARG A 137 -9.35 12.93 28.38
C ARG A 137 -8.48 13.99 29.04
N ARG A 138 -8.07 15.01 28.28
CA ARG A 138 -7.16 16.06 28.74
C ARG A 138 -7.89 17.13 29.60
N GLN A 139 -9.05 17.57 29.13
CA GLN A 139 -9.77 18.69 29.79
C GLN A 139 -10.81 18.23 30.83
N PHE A 140 -11.33 17.02 30.68
CA PHE A 140 -12.38 16.44 31.51
C PHE A 140 -12.00 15.02 31.99
N PRO A 141 -10.87 14.84 32.69
CA PRO A 141 -10.34 13.51 33.03
C PRO A 141 -11.25 12.69 33.94
N ALA A 142 -12.14 13.37 34.70
CA ALA A 142 -13.11 12.72 35.58
C ALA A 142 -14.42 12.33 34.85
N ALA A 143 -14.70 12.88 33.68
CA ALA A 143 -15.95 12.64 32.97
C ALA A 143 -16.05 11.16 32.49
N ARG A 144 -17.23 10.60 32.70
CA ARG A 144 -17.57 9.22 32.27
C ARG A 144 -18.84 9.17 31.44
N ARG A 145 -19.75 10.12 31.60
CA ARG A 145 -21.04 10.18 30.90
C ARG A 145 -21.04 11.34 29.91
N ILE A 146 -21.04 11.00 28.64
CA ILE A 146 -20.95 11.97 27.54
C ILE A 146 -22.30 12.00 26.83
N GLY A 147 -22.94 13.18 26.84
CA GLY A 147 -24.11 13.44 26.02
C GLY A 147 -23.71 13.69 24.56
N VAL A 148 -24.37 13.06 23.62
CA VAL A 148 -24.11 13.25 22.19
C VAL A 148 -25.42 13.58 21.47
N VAL A 149 -25.46 14.73 20.78
CA VAL A 149 -26.57 15.12 19.91
C VAL A 149 -26.20 14.79 18.49
N THR A 150 -26.77 13.71 17.93
CA THR A 150 -26.40 13.18 16.61
C THR A 150 -27.60 12.59 15.87
N SER A 151 -27.47 12.30 14.57
CA SER A 151 -28.54 11.68 13.78
C SER A 151 -28.76 10.22 14.14
N GLY A 152 -29.99 9.74 13.93
CA GLY A 152 -30.33 8.32 14.06
C GLY A 152 -29.42 7.41 13.21
N HIS A 153 -28.99 7.87 12.03
CA HIS A 153 -28.07 7.14 11.18
C HIS A 153 -26.68 6.92 11.82
N LEU A 154 -26.06 7.97 12.37
CA LEU A 154 -24.75 7.85 13.03
C LEU A 154 -24.85 7.04 14.33
N ARG A 155 -25.94 7.20 15.06
CA ARG A 155 -26.26 6.42 16.26
C ARG A 155 -26.43 4.93 15.93
N ALA A 156 -27.22 4.59 14.91
CA ALA A 156 -27.40 3.20 14.47
C ALA A 156 -26.09 2.51 14.06
N ARG A 157 -25.12 3.28 13.58
CA ARG A 157 -23.78 2.79 13.23
C ARG A 157 -22.80 2.72 14.41
N GLY A 158 -23.20 3.13 15.59
CA GLY A 158 -22.33 3.11 16.78
C GLY A 158 -21.04 3.92 16.61
N VAL A 159 -21.10 5.05 15.88
CA VAL A 159 -19.89 5.83 15.54
C VAL A 159 -19.21 6.36 16.78
N PHE A 160 -19.97 6.85 17.75
CA PHE A 160 -19.44 7.38 19.01
C PHE A 160 -19.01 6.27 19.96
N GLU A 161 -19.76 5.19 20.08
CA GLU A 161 -19.44 4.03 20.94
C GLU A 161 -18.13 3.37 20.56
N ARG A 162 -17.83 3.25 19.26
CA ARG A 162 -16.54 2.72 18.82
C ARG A 162 -15.36 3.61 19.17
N ASN A 163 -15.57 4.92 19.21
CA ASN A 163 -14.52 5.90 19.48
C ASN A 163 -14.39 6.28 20.94
N PHE A 164 -15.46 6.09 21.74
CA PHE A 164 -15.52 6.28 23.18
C PHE A 164 -15.88 4.95 23.86
N PRO A 165 -14.91 4.09 24.14
CA PRO A 165 -15.18 2.70 24.53
C PRO A 165 -15.91 2.61 25.85
N HIS A 166 -16.87 1.67 25.96
CA HIS A 166 -17.75 1.44 27.10
C HIS A 166 -17.05 1.23 28.45
N GLY A 167 -15.82 0.71 28.45
CA GLY A 167 -15.05 0.56 29.69
C GLY A 167 -14.56 1.88 30.29
N GLU A 168 -14.60 2.95 29.52
CA GLU A 168 -14.10 4.28 29.91
C GLU A 168 -15.23 5.33 29.91
N PHE A 169 -16.16 5.25 28.93
CA PHE A 169 -17.22 6.22 28.74
C PHE A 169 -18.58 5.56 28.54
N GLN A 170 -19.63 6.24 28.98
CA GLN A 170 -21.03 5.95 28.67
C GLN A 170 -21.57 7.06 27.77
N ILE A 171 -22.05 6.70 26.58
CA ILE A 171 -22.68 7.63 25.66
C ILE A 171 -24.17 7.72 25.95
N LEU A 172 -24.66 8.95 26.13
CA LEU A 172 -26.07 9.28 26.35
C LEU A 172 -26.61 10.04 25.12
N TYR A 173 -27.83 9.73 24.70
CA TYR A 173 -28.49 10.38 23.60
C TYR A 173 -29.77 11.06 24.09
N PRO A 174 -30.20 12.18 23.44
CA PRO A 174 -31.50 12.77 23.73
C PRO A 174 -32.63 11.76 23.53
N ARG A 175 -33.71 11.90 24.31
CA ARG A 175 -34.87 11.01 24.27
C ARG A 175 -35.75 11.20 23.04
N TRP A 176 -35.46 12.20 22.23
CA TRP A 176 -36.20 12.54 21.02
C TRP A 176 -35.27 12.80 19.83
N ASP A 177 -35.82 12.64 18.61
CA ASP A 177 -35.19 13.04 17.34
C ASP A 177 -35.96 14.24 16.78
N GLY A 178 -35.28 15.32 16.43
CA GLY A 178 -35.92 16.53 15.89
C GLY A 178 -35.04 17.26 14.87
N ASP A 179 -35.53 18.38 14.34
CA ASP A 179 -34.82 19.24 13.41
C ASP A 179 -33.57 19.86 14.07
N TYR A 180 -32.56 20.20 13.24
CA TYR A 180 -31.26 20.67 13.69
C TYR A 180 -31.25 22.21 13.81
N SER A 181 -31.80 22.73 14.91
CA SER A 181 -31.82 24.16 15.22
C SER A 181 -31.10 24.47 16.52
N LEU A 182 -30.82 25.76 16.77
CA LEU A 182 -30.23 26.22 18.02
C LEU A 182 -31.14 25.93 19.22
N GLU A 183 -32.45 26.06 19.05
CA GLU A 183 -33.43 25.82 20.11
C GLU A 183 -33.46 24.37 20.50
N LEU A 184 -33.53 23.48 19.52
CA LEU A 184 -33.49 22.04 19.75
C LEU A 184 -32.16 21.55 20.32
N LEU A 185 -31.03 22.13 19.92
CA LEU A 185 -29.77 21.83 20.58
C LEU A 185 -29.80 22.23 22.06
N ARG A 186 -30.45 23.33 22.40
CA ARG A 186 -30.61 23.77 23.81
C ARG A 186 -31.48 22.79 24.61
N GLU A 187 -32.62 22.36 24.04
CA GLU A 187 -33.51 21.37 24.67
C GLU A 187 -32.81 20.03 24.85
N ALA A 188 -32.03 19.57 23.83
CA ALA A 188 -31.22 18.38 23.93
C ALA A 188 -30.16 18.48 25.04
N CYS A 189 -29.56 19.66 25.24
CA CYS A 189 -28.59 19.87 26.31
C CYS A 189 -29.24 19.77 27.68
N VAL A 190 -30.47 20.25 27.83
CA VAL A 190 -31.26 20.14 29.10
C VAL A 190 -31.58 18.67 29.38
N ASP A 191 -32.15 17.96 28.40
CA ASP A 191 -32.51 16.55 28.54
C ASP A 191 -31.28 15.66 28.87
N LEU A 192 -30.17 15.91 28.21
CA LEU A 192 -28.94 15.17 28.48
C LEU A 192 -28.35 15.48 29.87
N ALA A 193 -28.46 16.74 30.33
CA ALA A 193 -28.05 17.10 31.68
C ALA A 193 -28.93 16.41 32.74
N GLU A 194 -30.24 16.32 32.52
CA GLU A 194 -31.16 15.56 33.37
C GLU A 194 -30.85 14.06 33.40
N GLN A 195 -30.40 13.50 32.29
CA GLN A 195 -29.91 12.12 32.22
C GLN A 195 -28.56 11.94 32.94
N GLY A 196 -27.94 13.05 33.37
CA GLY A 196 -26.68 13.05 34.08
C GLY A 196 -25.44 13.07 33.19
N ALA A 197 -25.54 13.61 31.98
CA ALA A 197 -24.35 13.88 31.17
C ALA A 197 -23.43 14.88 31.89
N GLU A 198 -22.13 14.64 31.81
CA GLU A 198 -21.10 15.48 32.47
C GLU A 198 -20.48 16.47 31.48
N LEU A 199 -20.63 16.19 30.19
CA LEU A 199 -20.33 17.08 29.07
C LEU A 199 -21.17 16.68 27.84
N ILE A 200 -21.29 17.58 26.86
CA ILE A 200 -22.09 17.38 25.67
C ILE A 200 -21.26 17.64 24.41
N ILE A 201 -21.38 16.75 23.44
CA ILE A 201 -20.78 16.87 22.11
C ILE A 201 -21.90 17.03 21.08
N PRO A 202 -21.99 18.19 20.40
CA PRO A 202 -22.80 18.33 19.19
C PRO A 202 -22.21 17.46 18.08
N GLY A 203 -22.71 16.24 17.95
CA GLY A 203 -22.19 15.19 17.07
C GLY A 203 -22.75 15.24 15.64
N LEU A 204 -23.09 16.44 15.17
CA LEU A 204 -23.55 16.74 13.82
C LEU A 204 -22.89 18.03 13.34
N SER A 205 -22.47 18.04 12.09
CA SER A 205 -21.79 19.21 11.50
C SER A 205 -22.68 20.44 11.49
N GLU A 206 -23.98 20.26 11.28
CA GLU A 206 -25.00 21.31 11.30
C GLU A 206 -25.14 22.01 12.64
N LEU A 207 -24.86 21.32 13.74
CA LEU A 207 -24.95 21.83 15.09
C LEU A 207 -23.70 22.55 15.58
N THR A 208 -22.54 22.27 14.96
CA THR A 208 -21.26 22.80 15.44
C THR A 208 -21.16 24.33 15.45
N PRO A 209 -21.75 25.08 14.46
CA PRO A 209 -21.76 26.55 14.50
C PRO A 209 -22.62 27.14 15.64
N PHE A 210 -23.49 26.32 16.22
CA PHE A 210 -24.37 26.76 17.33
C PHE A 210 -23.75 26.51 18.70
N ALA A 211 -22.74 25.66 18.83
CA ALA A 211 -22.12 25.33 20.12
C ALA A 211 -21.72 26.59 20.92
N GLN A 212 -21.18 27.60 20.25
CA GLN A 212 -20.77 28.86 20.88
C GLN A 212 -21.94 29.83 21.12
N LYS A 213 -23.11 29.62 20.53
CA LYS A 213 -24.28 30.49 20.60
C LYS A 213 -25.34 30.00 21.61
N LEU A 214 -25.09 28.86 22.25
CA LEU A 214 -26.06 28.24 23.18
C LEU A 214 -26.37 29.08 24.40
N GLY A 215 -25.48 29.98 24.81
CA GLY A 215 -25.59 30.69 26.10
C GLY A 215 -25.29 29.75 27.28
N PRO A 216 -25.63 30.15 28.51
CA PRO A 216 -25.37 29.35 29.69
C PRO A 216 -26.21 28.07 29.71
N VAL A 217 -25.56 26.93 29.74
CA VAL A 217 -26.10 25.59 29.96
C VAL A 217 -25.46 24.97 31.20
N SER A 218 -26.17 24.05 31.86
CA SER A 218 -25.76 23.46 33.13
C SER A 218 -24.53 22.55 33.06
N VAL A 219 -24.21 22.07 31.85
CA VAL A 219 -23.04 21.20 31.59
C VAL A 219 -22.19 21.76 30.45
N PRO A 220 -20.88 21.52 30.43
CA PRO A 220 -20.01 21.96 29.33
C PRO A 220 -20.44 21.41 27.99
N VAL A 221 -20.50 22.27 26.96
CA VAL A 221 -20.71 21.86 25.56
C VAL A 221 -19.42 22.09 24.82
N ILE A 222 -18.91 21.01 24.22
CA ILE A 222 -17.68 21.04 23.44
C ILE A 222 -17.99 21.64 22.05
N ASP A 223 -17.08 22.45 21.53
CA ASP A 223 -17.08 22.88 20.13
C ASP A 223 -16.21 21.92 19.30
N PRO A 224 -16.79 20.97 18.56
CA PRO A 224 -16.03 19.95 17.87
C PRO A 224 -15.08 20.50 16.80
N HIS A 225 -15.50 21.54 16.07
CA HIS A 225 -14.68 22.15 15.04
C HIS A 225 -13.48 22.89 15.62
N ARG A 226 -13.62 23.58 16.74
CA ARG A 226 -12.49 24.21 17.43
C ARG A 226 -11.48 23.19 17.95
N VAL A 227 -11.98 22.12 18.58
CA VAL A 227 -11.13 21.03 19.07
C VAL A 227 -10.38 20.37 17.91
N TYR A 228 -11.09 20.10 16.82
CA TYR A 228 -10.49 19.46 15.66
C TYR A 228 -9.45 20.34 14.95
N ALA A 229 -9.74 21.63 14.80
CA ALA A 229 -8.81 22.60 14.25
C ALA A 229 -7.52 22.68 15.08
N GLN A 230 -7.62 22.78 16.40
CA GLN A 230 -6.47 22.77 17.31
C GLN A 230 -5.67 21.48 17.21
N TYR A 231 -6.35 20.32 17.17
CA TYR A 231 -5.71 19.03 17.01
C TYR A 231 -4.91 18.94 15.69
N VAL A 232 -5.52 19.33 14.58
CA VAL A 232 -4.89 19.31 13.27
C VAL A 232 -3.65 20.22 13.20
N VAL A 233 -3.66 21.37 13.87
CA VAL A 233 -2.52 22.30 13.90
C VAL A 233 -1.40 21.79 14.79
N SER A 234 -1.73 21.23 15.97
CA SER A 234 -0.75 20.88 17.01
C SER A 234 -0.16 19.47 16.86
N GLU A 235 -0.91 18.53 16.28
CA GLU A 235 -0.51 17.14 16.22
C GLU A 235 0.08 16.76 14.86
N ARG A 236 1.19 16.01 14.88
CA ARG A 236 1.67 15.31 13.69
C ARG A 236 0.87 14.03 13.50
N LEU A 237 0.15 13.94 12.40
CA LEU A 237 -0.49 12.69 12.04
C LEU A 237 0.57 11.68 11.62
N PRO A 238 0.51 10.44 12.13
CA PRO A 238 1.34 9.37 11.61
C PRO A 238 1.02 9.18 10.12
N PRO A 239 2.00 8.73 9.31
CA PRO A 239 1.70 8.31 7.94
C PRO A 239 0.59 7.25 7.96
N PRO A 240 -0.25 7.18 6.91
CA PRO A 240 -1.33 6.20 6.88
C PRO A 240 -0.75 4.79 7.04
N GLU A 241 -1.29 4.03 7.98
CA GLU A 241 -1.02 2.61 8.10
C GLU A 241 -1.60 1.93 6.86
N ARG A 242 -0.76 1.64 5.90
CA ARG A 242 -1.16 0.89 4.72
C ARG A 242 -0.59 -0.52 4.76
N PRO A 243 -1.34 -1.51 4.30
CA PRO A 243 -0.82 -2.86 4.16
C PRO A 243 0.43 -2.88 3.29
N PHE A 244 1.39 -3.71 3.67
CA PHE A 244 2.59 -3.95 2.86
C PHE A 244 2.19 -4.36 1.43
N LYS A 245 2.80 -3.74 0.43
CA LYS A 245 2.53 -4.03 -0.98
C LYS A 245 3.78 -4.54 -1.67
N LEU A 246 3.72 -5.77 -2.15
CA LEU A 246 4.77 -6.36 -2.97
C LEU A 246 4.63 -5.91 -4.42
N GLY A 247 5.66 -5.32 -5.00
CA GLY A 247 5.78 -5.04 -6.43
C GLY A 247 6.46 -6.21 -7.15
N VAL A 248 5.92 -6.63 -8.28
CA VAL A 248 6.48 -7.71 -9.10
C VAL A 248 6.74 -7.23 -10.51
N VAL A 249 8.00 -7.29 -10.95
CA VAL A 249 8.35 -7.12 -12.37
C VAL A 249 8.03 -8.41 -13.10
N GLY A 250 6.88 -8.43 -13.74
CA GLY A 250 6.41 -9.57 -14.54
C GLY A 250 6.77 -9.44 -16.02
N GLY A 251 6.51 -10.51 -16.78
CA GLY A 251 6.73 -10.54 -18.23
C GLY A 251 8.16 -10.91 -18.66
N VAL A 252 9.08 -11.05 -17.70
CA VAL A 252 10.46 -11.52 -17.98
C VAL A 252 10.55 -13.04 -17.86
N GLY A 253 9.61 -13.68 -18.47
CA GLY A 253 9.06 -15.02 -18.43
C GLY A 253 7.63 -14.95 -17.89
N PRO A 254 6.58 -14.79 -18.75
CA PRO A 254 5.19 -14.67 -18.27
C PRO A 254 4.73 -15.85 -17.42
N ALA A 255 5.05 -17.09 -17.83
CA ALA A 255 4.73 -18.30 -17.08
C ALA A 255 5.44 -18.34 -15.71
N ALA A 256 6.71 -17.94 -15.65
CA ALA A 256 7.46 -17.82 -14.40
C ALA A 256 6.87 -16.76 -13.46
N THR A 257 6.28 -15.69 -13.99
CA THR A 257 5.57 -14.70 -13.18
C THR A 257 4.35 -15.31 -12.49
N VAL A 258 3.55 -16.10 -13.24
CA VAL A 258 2.37 -16.80 -12.70
C VAL A 258 2.77 -17.80 -11.62
N ASP A 259 3.81 -18.59 -11.88
CA ASP A 259 4.36 -19.54 -10.92
C ASP A 259 4.85 -18.86 -9.63
N PHE A 260 5.54 -17.72 -9.76
CA PHE A 260 5.96 -16.92 -8.61
C PHE A 260 4.77 -16.43 -7.78
N LEU A 261 3.72 -15.91 -8.42
CA LEU A 261 2.51 -15.46 -7.73
C LEU A 261 1.82 -16.61 -7.00
N HIS A 262 1.72 -17.79 -7.62
CA HIS A 262 1.20 -18.99 -6.98
C HIS A 262 2.01 -19.34 -5.71
N LYS A 263 3.35 -19.27 -5.77
CA LYS A 263 4.24 -19.52 -4.64
C LYS A 263 4.06 -18.47 -3.54
N VAL A 264 3.88 -17.17 -3.87
CA VAL A 264 3.58 -16.12 -2.89
C VAL A 264 2.28 -16.44 -2.14
N VAL A 265 1.21 -16.79 -2.87
CA VAL A 265 -0.07 -17.19 -2.26
C VAL A 265 0.12 -18.39 -1.33
N ARG A 266 0.80 -19.44 -1.81
CA ARG A 266 1.04 -20.68 -1.04
C ARG A 266 1.83 -20.47 0.24
N HIS A 267 2.79 -19.54 0.24
CA HIS A 267 3.63 -19.27 1.41
C HIS A 267 3.06 -18.21 2.36
N THR A 268 2.00 -17.50 1.98
CA THR A 268 1.34 -16.55 2.87
C THR A 268 0.49 -17.31 3.90
N PRO A 269 0.73 -17.14 5.21
CA PRO A 269 -0.09 -17.76 6.25
C PRO A 269 -1.43 -17.01 6.34
N ALA A 270 -2.39 -17.38 5.49
CA ALA A 270 -3.69 -16.76 5.36
C ALA A 270 -4.81 -17.78 5.63
N HIS A 271 -5.86 -17.34 6.35
CA HIS A 271 -7.08 -18.11 6.58
C HIS A 271 -8.28 -17.58 5.77
N ARG A 272 -8.15 -16.36 5.25
CA ARG A 272 -9.14 -15.66 4.43
C ARG A 272 -8.43 -14.75 3.43
N ASP A 273 -9.13 -14.26 2.42
CA ASP A 273 -8.57 -13.44 1.34
C ASP A 273 -7.85 -12.18 1.87
N GLN A 274 -8.40 -11.58 2.94
CA GLN A 274 -7.86 -10.34 3.53
C GLN A 274 -6.52 -10.51 4.24
N ASP A 275 -6.13 -11.75 4.54
CA ASP A 275 -4.85 -12.06 5.19
C ASP A 275 -3.71 -12.20 4.17
N HIS A 276 -4.02 -12.26 2.86
CA HIS A 276 -3.02 -12.33 1.80
C HIS A 276 -2.31 -11.00 1.55
N LEU A 277 -1.10 -11.09 1.02
CA LEU A 277 -0.30 -9.92 0.66
C LEU A 277 -0.97 -9.13 -0.46
N LYS A 278 -0.95 -7.80 -0.33
CA LYS A 278 -1.29 -6.91 -1.44
C LYS A 278 -0.17 -6.95 -2.46
N VAL A 279 -0.47 -7.32 -3.71
CA VAL A 279 0.53 -7.47 -4.77
C VAL A 279 0.19 -6.55 -5.94
N LEU A 280 1.19 -5.82 -6.44
CA LEU A 280 1.13 -5.04 -7.66
C LEU A 280 2.04 -5.68 -8.70
N VAL A 281 1.50 -6.13 -9.81
CA VAL A 281 2.27 -6.75 -10.90
C VAL A 281 2.29 -5.80 -12.09
N GLU A 282 3.46 -5.40 -12.52
CA GLU A 282 3.66 -4.76 -13.83
C GLU A 282 4.14 -5.81 -14.83
N GLN A 283 3.19 -6.38 -15.56
CA GLN A 283 3.46 -7.42 -16.58
C GLN A 283 3.95 -6.76 -17.86
N ASN A 284 5.28 -6.70 -18.06
CA ASN A 284 5.90 -6.07 -19.22
C ASN A 284 6.69 -7.07 -20.08
N PRO A 285 6.05 -7.79 -21.01
CA PRO A 285 6.73 -8.72 -21.90
C PRO A 285 7.56 -8.01 -23.00
N GLN A 286 7.50 -6.67 -23.08
CA GLN A 286 8.28 -5.88 -24.02
C GLN A 286 9.71 -5.60 -23.53
N ILE A 287 10.06 -6.00 -22.31
CA ILE A 287 11.44 -5.93 -21.82
C ILE A 287 12.34 -6.80 -22.71
N PRO A 288 13.38 -6.23 -23.35
CA PRO A 288 14.29 -6.97 -24.25
C PRO A 288 14.85 -8.24 -23.59
N ASP A 289 15.16 -9.26 -24.39
CA ASP A 289 15.68 -10.51 -23.85
C ASP A 289 17.05 -10.29 -23.20
N ARG A 290 17.12 -10.66 -21.93
CA ARG A 290 18.29 -10.47 -21.06
C ARG A 290 19.47 -11.33 -21.48
N THR A 291 19.18 -12.55 -21.94
CA THR A 291 20.22 -13.48 -22.41
C THR A 291 20.81 -13.01 -23.73
N GLU A 292 19.97 -12.63 -24.69
CA GLU A 292 20.44 -12.09 -25.99
C GLU A 292 21.35 -10.87 -25.81
N HIS A 293 20.96 -9.94 -24.93
CA HIS A 293 21.80 -8.78 -24.61
C HIS A 293 23.15 -9.20 -24.03
N LEU A 294 23.16 -10.08 -23.01
CA LEU A 294 24.39 -10.49 -22.33
C LEU A 294 25.38 -11.28 -23.21
N ILE A 295 24.87 -11.90 -24.27
CA ILE A 295 25.72 -12.57 -25.29
C ILE A 295 25.99 -11.68 -26.50
N GLY A 296 25.64 -10.39 -26.44
CA GLY A 296 25.96 -9.39 -27.47
C GLY A 296 25.07 -9.44 -28.71
N LYS A 297 23.87 -10.03 -28.65
CA LYS A 297 22.95 -10.21 -29.78
C LYS A 297 21.64 -9.43 -29.69
N GLY A 298 21.34 -8.80 -28.55
CA GLY A 298 20.06 -8.15 -28.29
C GLY A 298 20.17 -6.75 -27.71
N ALA A 299 19.04 -6.04 -27.71
CA ALA A 299 18.91 -4.70 -27.10
C ALA A 299 19.11 -4.74 -25.59
N ASP A 300 19.58 -3.64 -25.01
CA ASP A 300 19.79 -3.48 -23.57
C ASP A 300 18.45 -3.40 -22.82
N PRO A 301 18.17 -4.31 -21.87
CA PRO A 301 16.93 -4.32 -21.11
C PRO A 301 16.92 -3.35 -19.91
N THR A 302 18.04 -2.68 -19.59
CA THR A 302 18.21 -1.88 -18.36
C THR A 302 17.14 -0.82 -18.22
N LEU A 303 16.94 0.00 -19.28
CA LEU A 303 15.95 1.09 -19.23
C LEU A 303 14.52 0.56 -19.07
N ALA A 304 14.16 -0.50 -19.77
CA ALA A 304 12.83 -1.09 -19.70
C ALA A 304 12.56 -1.73 -18.32
N LEU A 305 13.55 -2.40 -17.72
CA LEU A 305 13.49 -2.90 -16.35
C LEU A 305 13.34 -1.75 -15.36
N TYR A 306 14.15 -0.71 -15.48
CA TYR A 306 14.09 0.47 -14.62
C TYR A 306 12.73 1.16 -14.70
N ALA A 307 12.23 1.42 -15.91
CA ALA A 307 10.91 2.05 -16.11
C ALA A 307 9.77 1.21 -15.48
N THR A 308 9.86 -0.13 -15.58
CA THR A 308 8.91 -1.04 -14.93
C THR A 308 9.00 -0.94 -13.40
N CYS A 309 10.21 -0.90 -12.84
CA CYS A 309 10.42 -0.70 -11.40
C CYS A 309 9.88 0.67 -10.93
N LYS A 310 10.05 1.74 -11.72
CA LYS A 310 9.49 3.07 -11.38
C LYS A 310 7.97 3.09 -11.34
N LYS A 311 7.29 2.34 -12.21
CA LYS A 311 5.82 2.19 -12.15
C LYS A 311 5.38 1.47 -10.87
N LEU A 312 6.11 0.43 -10.45
CA LEU A 312 5.84 -0.25 -9.18
C LEU A 312 6.06 0.67 -7.99
N GLN A 313 7.12 1.48 -8.00
CA GLN A 313 7.38 2.49 -6.97
C GLN A 313 6.27 3.55 -6.95
N ALA A 314 5.86 4.08 -8.11
CA ALA A 314 4.74 5.02 -8.22
C ALA A 314 3.41 4.41 -7.76
N GLY A 315 3.21 3.10 -7.97
CA GLY A 315 2.09 2.33 -7.43
C GLY A 315 2.18 2.03 -5.93
N ALA A 316 3.11 2.68 -5.22
CA ALA A 316 3.34 2.55 -3.80
C ALA A 316 3.66 1.11 -3.34
N ALA A 317 4.44 0.36 -4.13
CA ALA A 317 5.05 -0.87 -3.66
C ALA A 317 6.12 -0.56 -2.59
N ASP A 318 6.28 -1.46 -1.63
CA ASP A 318 7.29 -1.34 -0.56
C ASP A 318 8.56 -2.09 -0.85
N LEU A 319 8.48 -3.04 -1.77
CA LEU A 319 9.54 -3.99 -2.11
C LEU A 319 9.31 -4.46 -3.54
N ILE A 320 10.36 -4.69 -4.30
CA ILE A 320 10.30 -5.25 -5.65
C ILE A 320 10.89 -6.66 -5.67
N ALA A 321 10.15 -7.58 -6.30
CA ALA A 321 10.62 -8.89 -6.70
C ALA A 321 10.70 -8.98 -8.24
N ILE A 322 11.76 -9.59 -8.75
CA ILE A 322 11.97 -9.85 -10.18
C ILE A 322 12.14 -11.36 -10.36
N PRO A 323 11.09 -12.12 -10.71
CA PRO A 323 11.20 -13.58 -10.90
C PRO A 323 11.89 -13.93 -12.22
N CYS A 324 13.14 -13.51 -12.35
CA CYS A 324 14.01 -13.78 -13.49
C CYS A 324 15.47 -13.72 -13.05
N ASN A 325 16.17 -14.84 -13.03
CA ASN A 325 17.57 -14.89 -12.60
C ASN A 325 18.46 -13.97 -13.46
N THR A 326 18.35 -14.03 -14.78
CA THR A 326 19.17 -13.25 -15.71
C THR A 326 18.98 -11.73 -15.56
N ALA A 327 17.78 -11.27 -15.19
CA ALA A 327 17.51 -9.85 -14.96
C ALA A 327 18.35 -9.25 -13.82
N HIS A 328 18.85 -10.08 -12.92
CA HIS A 328 19.68 -9.64 -11.79
C HIS A 328 21.07 -9.13 -12.21
N ALA A 329 21.49 -9.34 -13.46
CA ALA A 329 22.70 -8.71 -14.00
C ALA A 329 22.58 -7.17 -14.11
N PHE A 330 21.37 -6.63 -14.06
CA PHE A 330 21.09 -5.20 -14.26
C PHE A 330 20.71 -4.48 -12.95
N ILE A 331 20.50 -5.21 -11.85
CA ILE A 331 19.99 -4.63 -10.61
C ILE A 331 20.96 -3.63 -9.98
N GLU A 332 22.25 -3.87 -10.01
CA GLU A 332 23.25 -2.97 -9.41
C GLU A 332 23.24 -1.58 -10.06
N LEU A 333 22.90 -1.50 -11.35
CA LEU A 333 22.72 -0.23 -12.06
C LEU A 333 21.39 0.45 -11.74
N ILE A 334 20.32 -0.32 -11.51
CA ILE A 334 18.96 0.17 -11.32
C ILE A 334 18.70 0.61 -9.87
N GLN A 335 19.17 -0.17 -8.89
CA GLN A 335 18.85 0.03 -7.47
C GLN A 335 19.18 1.44 -6.94
N PRO A 336 20.29 2.10 -7.28
CA PRO A 336 20.60 3.44 -6.79
C PRO A 336 19.57 4.52 -7.20
N HIS A 337 18.76 4.24 -8.20
CA HIS A 337 17.74 5.15 -8.73
C HIS A 337 16.31 4.86 -8.24
N LEU A 338 16.18 3.94 -7.28
CA LEU A 338 14.91 3.55 -6.67
C LEU A 338 14.93 3.83 -5.17
N ASP A 339 13.80 4.33 -4.65
CA ASP A 339 13.62 4.58 -3.21
C ASP A 339 13.20 3.30 -2.45
N ILE A 340 12.81 2.26 -3.17
CA ILE A 340 12.37 0.97 -2.61
C ILE A 340 13.34 -0.15 -3.01
N PRO A 341 13.56 -1.14 -2.12
CA PRO A 341 14.54 -2.18 -2.37
C PRO A 341 14.04 -3.21 -3.40
N ILE A 342 14.99 -3.77 -4.16
CA ILE A 342 14.79 -4.99 -4.96
C ILE A 342 15.41 -6.16 -4.18
N ILE A 343 14.66 -7.25 -3.98
CA ILE A 343 15.26 -8.47 -3.43
C ILE A 343 16.16 -9.11 -4.48
N ASN A 344 17.43 -9.28 -4.15
CA ASN A 344 18.34 -10.01 -5.02
C ASN A 344 18.11 -11.52 -4.86
N MET A 345 17.44 -12.11 -5.85
CA MET A 345 17.06 -13.52 -5.92
C MET A 345 18.27 -14.47 -5.81
N LEU A 346 19.40 -14.08 -6.41
CA LEU A 346 20.61 -14.91 -6.45
C LEU A 346 21.25 -14.99 -5.07
N THR A 347 21.35 -13.84 -4.38
CA THR A 347 21.92 -13.76 -3.04
C THR A 347 21.09 -14.56 -2.04
N VAL A 348 19.74 -14.42 -2.08
CA VAL A 348 18.89 -15.17 -1.14
C VAL A 348 18.90 -16.66 -1.45
N THR A 349 19.04 -17.05 -2.72
CA THR A 349 19.19 -18.46 -3.12
C THR A 349 20.51 -19.05 -2.61
N ALA A 350 21.62 -18.35 -2.84
CA ALA A 350 22.95 -18.82 -2.38
C ALA A 350 23.01 -18.94 -0.85
N SER A 351 22.46 -17.96 -0.12
CA SER A 351 22.36 -18.03 1.34
C SER A 351 21.51 -19.22 1.81
N HIS A 352 20.38 -19.45 1.19
CA HIS A 352 19.49 -20.56 1.53
C HIS A 352 20.15 -21.94 1.30
N VAL A 353 20.89 -22.09 0.19
CA VAL A 353 21.67 -23.32 -0.06
C VAL A 353 22.72 -23.53 1.05
N ARG A 354 23.43 -22.48 1.46
CA ARG A 354 24.42 -22.57 2.54
C ARG A 354 23.78 -22.92 3.88
N GLU A 355 22.62 -22.36 4.18
CA GLU A 355 21.88 -22.66 5.42
C GLU A 355 21.44 -24.13 5.48
N LEU A 356 20.91 -24.67 4.37
CA LEU A 356 20.45 -26.05 4.32
C LEU A 356 21.60 -27.07 4.23
N PHE A 357 22.70 -26.70 3.59
CA PHE A 357 23.83 -27.59 3.31
C PHE A 357 25.16 -26.95 3.77
N PRO A 358 25.40 -26.82 5.08
CA PRO A 358 26.55 -26.07 5.61
C PRO A 358 27.93 -26.62 5.15
N ALA A 359 28.05 -27.93 4.90
CA ALA A 359 29.29 -28.59 4.50
C ALA A 359 29.46 -28.68 2.96
N LEU A 360 28.49 -28.26 2.16
CA LEU A 360 28.52 -28.44 0.71
C LEU A 360 29.62 -27.58 0.07
N PRO A 361 30.55 -28.15 -0.71
CA PRO A 361 31.64 -27.39 -1.34
C PRO A 361 31.23 -26.76 -2.69
N SER A 362 30.25 -27.35 -3.37
CA SER A 362 29.85 -26.94 -4.71
C SER A 362 28.41 -27.31 -5.03
N VAL A 363 27.80 -26.57 -5.94
CA VAL A 363 26.43 -26.77 -6.42
C VAL A 363 26.40 -26.83 -7.93
N GLY A 364 25.50 -27.63 -8.50
CA GLY A 364 25.16 -27.57 -9.90
C GLY A 364 24.32 -26.33 -10.23
N LEU A 365 24.55 -25.74 -11.37
CA LEU A 365 23.80 -24.59 -11.82
C LEU A 365 23.23 -24.83 -13.23
N LEU A 366 21.91 -24.91 -13.33
CA LEU A 366 21.18 -24.94 -14.59
C LEU A 366 20.66 -23.53 -14.90
N ALA A 367 21.32 -22.81 -15.79
CA ALA A 367 20.98 -21.42 -16.11
C ALA A 367 21.18 -21.13 -17.60
N THR A 368 20.54 -20.05 -18.10
CA THR A 368 20.78 -19.62 -19.47
C THR A 368 22.23 -19.22 -19.70
N THR A 369 22.69 -19.31 -20.94
CA THR A 369 24.06 -18.89 -21.31
C THR A 369 24.33 -17.44 -20.88
N GLY A 370 23.35 -16.53 -20.99
CA GLY A 370 23.49 -15.15 -20.51
C GLY A 370 23.72 -15.06 -19.00
N THR A 371 23.02 -15.86 -18.19
CA THR A 371 23.22 -15.93 -16.75
C THR A 371 24.64 -16.47 -16.41
N LEU A 372 25.07 -17.51 -17.09
CA LEU A 372 26.42 -18.07 -16.87
C LEU A 372 27.53 -17.09 -17.29
N SER A 373 27.40 -16.47 -18.46
CA SER A 373 28.38 -15.52 -19.01
C SER A 373 28.52 -14.26 -18.14
N SER A 374 27.41 -13.78 -17.53
CA SER A 374 27.45 -12.62 -16.64
C SER A 374 28.18 -12.87 -15.32
N GLY A 375 28.36 -14.14 -14.91
CA GLY A 375 29.01 -14.50 -13.65
C GLY A 375 28.26 -14.14 -12.37
N ILE A 376 27.02 -13.65 -12.47
CA ILE A 376 26.24 -13.16 -11.31
C ILE A 376 25.99 -14.25 -10.27
N TYR A 377 25.72 -15.51 -10.69
CA TYR A 377 25.59 -16.62 -9.76
C TYR A 377 26.94 -17.01 -9.15
N ARG A 378 28.00 -17.05 -9.96
CA ARG A 378 29.36 -17.32 -9.47
C ARG A 378 29.71 -16.39 -8.32
N HIS A 379 29.47 -15.10 -8.50
CA HIS A 379 29.74 -14.10 -7.45
C HIS A 379 28.89 -14.32 -6.19
N ALA A 380 27.59 -14.57 -6.34
CA ALA A 380 26.71 -14.82 -5.21
C ALA A 380 27.08 -16.10 -4.43
N LEU A 381 27.42 -17.17 -5.12
CA LEU A 381 27.84 -18.45 -4.55
C LEU A 381 29.20 -18.36 -3.85
N GLN A 382 30.17 -17.67 -4.46
CA GLN A 382 31.51 -17.46 -3.87
C GLN A 382 31.43 -16.71 -2.54
N LYS A 383 30.52 -15.73 -2.40
CA LYS A 383 30.27 -15.04 -1.11
C LYS A 383 29.79 -15.98 -0.01
N GLN A 384 29.22 -17.12 -0.38
CA GLN A 384 28.79 -18.19 0.54
C GLN A 384 29.78 -19.35 0.64
N GLY A 385 30.98 -19.22 0.06
CA GLY A 385 31.99 -20.29 0.02
C GLY A 385 31.58 -21.49 -0.84
N LEU A 386 30.69 -21.29 -1.82
CA LEU A 386 30.24 -22.33 -2.75
C LEU A 386 30.89 -22.15 -4.13
N ARG A 387 31.22 -23.24 -4.79
CA ARG A 387 31.68 -23.27 -6.18
C ARG A 387 30.53 -23.73 -7.09
N GLU A 388 30.33 -23.04 -8.19
CA GLU A 388 29.38 -23.50 -9.22
C GLU A 388 29.99 -24.63 -10.07
N ILE A 389 29.18 -25.61 -10.43
CA ILE A 389 29.46 -26.61 -11.46
C ILE A 389 28.40 -26.44 -12.55
N VAL A 390 28.84 -26.19 -13.78
CA VAL A 390 27.97 -25.90 -14.91
C VAL A 390 28.08 -26.99 -15.97
N PRO A 391 27.04 -27.20 -16.80
CA PRO A 391 27.09 -28.14 -17.90
C PRO A 391 28.22 -27.83 -18.91
N PRO A 392 28.85 -28.83 -19.52
CA PRO A 392 29.79 -28.61 -20.60
C PRO A 392 29.10 -28.02 -21.84
N PRO A 393 29.82 -27.33 -22.75
CA PRO A 393 29.22 -26.58 -23.86
C PRO A 393 28.16 -27.31 -24.69
N PRO A 394 28.33 -28.62 -25.05
CA PRO A 394 27.29 -29.32 -25.79
C PRO A 394 25.98 -29.49 -25.02
N LEU A 395 26.06 -29.80 -23.72
CA LEU A 395 24.88 -29.95 -22.88
C LEU A 395 24.26 -28.59 -22.55
N GLN A 396 25.09 -27.52 -22.42
CA GLN A 396 24.59 -26.17 -22.31
C GLN A 396 23.78 -25.75 -23.54
N ALA A 397 24.21 -26.13 -24.73
CA ALA A 397 23.47 -25.88 -25.97
C ALA A 397 22.10 -26.63 -26.00
N SER A 398 22.08 -27.91 -25.55
CA SER A 398 20.84 -28.69 -25.40
C SER A 398 19.89 -28.01 -24.39
N MET A 399 20.42 -27.54 -23.25
CA MET A 399 19.63 -26.82 -22.26
C MET A 399 19.06 -25.51 -22.80
N MET A 400 19.82 -24.75 -23.59
CA MET A 400 19.32 -23.54 -24.25
C MET A 400 18.19 -23.86 -25.25
N ASN A 401 18.31 -24.94 -26.00
CA ASN A 401 17.25 -25.42 -26.90
C ASN A 401 16.01 -25.85 -26.10
N ALA A 402 16.16 -26.52 -24.96
CA ALA A 402 15.06 -26.91 -24.10
C ALA A 402 14.33 -25.70 -23.53
N ILE A 403 15.01 -24.57 -23.32
CA ILE A 403 14.39 -23.32 -22.80
C ILE A 403 13.79 -22.49 -23.94
N TYR A 404 14.55 -22.24 -25.04
CA TYR A 404 14.21 -21.25 -26.07
C TYR A 404 13.79 -21.89 -27.42
N GLY A 405 13.98 -23.19 -27.62
CA GLY A 405 13.65 -23.86 -28.87
C GLY A 405 12.14 -23.88 -29.19
N PRO A 406 11.78 -24.27 -30.42
CA PRO A 406 10.37 -24.30 -30.85
C PRO A 406 9.48 -25.23 -30.00
N GLN A 407 10.04 -26.23 -29.35
CA GLN A 407 9.39 -27.14 -28.41
C GLN A 407 9.93 -26.93 -26.98
N GLY A 408 10.45 -25.75 -26.71
CA GLY A 408 11.02 -25.39 -25.42
C GLY A 408 9.98 -24.87 -24.42
N ILE A 409 10.43 -24.66 -23.18
CA ILE A 409 9.57 -24.26 -22.08
C ILE A 409 8.96 -22.86 -22.33
N LYS A 410 9.72 -21.93 -22.91
CA LYS A 410 9.22 -20.61 -23.28
C LYS A 410 8.15 -20.62 -24.38
N ALA A 411 8.12 -21.67 -25.18
CA ALA A 411 7.06 -21.91 -26.16
C ALA A 411 5.83 -22.62 -25.57
N GLY A 412 5.83 -22.90 -24.26
CA GLY A 412 4.69 -23.47 -23.54
C GLY A 412 4.76 -24.99 -23.32
N PHE A 413 5.88 -25.64 -23.68
CA PHE A 413 6.03 -27.08 -23.47
C PHE A 413 6.58 -27.35 -22.05
N THR A 414 5.84 -28.15 -21.28
CA THR A 414 6.23 -28.57 -19.93
C THR A 414 6.44 -30.09 -19.80
N SER A 415 6.61 -30.79 -20.92
CA SER A 415 6.87 -32.22 -20.99
C SER A 415 7.49 -32.57 -22.34
N GLY A 416 7.85 -33.84 -22.54
CA GLY A 416 8.45 -34.36 -23.80
C GLY A 416 9.92 -33.99 -23.92
N GLN A 417 10.38 -33.65 -25.15
CA GLN A 417 11.80 -33.50 -25.46
C GLN A 417 12.52 -32.48 -24.59
N CYS A 418 11.89 -31.32 -24.27
CA CYS A 418 12.52 -30.32 -23.40
C CYS A 418 12.82 -30.85 -21.99
N ALA A 419 11.92 -31.66 -21.42
CA ALA A 419 12.13 -32.29 -20.12
C ALA A 419 13.23 -33.38 -20.19
N GLU A 420 13.26 -34.17 -21.25
CA GLU A 420 14.29 -35.19 -21.46
C GLU A 420 15.68 -34.59 -21.63
N ASP A 421 15.80 -33.51 -22.41
CA ASP A 421 17.06 -32.80 -22.61
C ASP A 421 17.61 -32.25 -21.27
N ILE A 422 16.76 -31.61 -20.42
CA ILE A 422 17.17 -31.15 -19.12
C ILE A 422 17.54 -32.32 -18.19
N GLN A 423 16.80 -33.42 -18.22
CA GLN A 423 17.13 -34.62 -17.44
C GLN A 423 18.54 -35.16 -17.77
N VAL A 424 18.93 -35.17 -19.04
CA VAL A 424 20.30 -35.57 -19.46
C VAL A 424 21.34 -34.63 -18.85
N VAL A 425 21.07 -33.32 -18.84
CA VAL A 425 22.00 -32.35 -18.25
C VAL A 425 22.12 -32.55 -16.73
N ILE A 426 21.01 -32.81 -16.02
CA ILE A 426 21.01 -33.14 -14.58
C ILE A 426 21.85 -34.38 -14.30
N GLU A 427 21.68 -35.44 -15.12
CA GLU A 427 22.43 -36.68 -14.94
C GLU A 427 23.94 -36.50 -15.14
N ASP A 428 24.37 -35.64 -16.04
CA ASP A 428 25.76 -35.30 -16.23
C ASP A 428 26.36 -34.57 -15.00
N LEU A 429 25.65 -33.57 -14.45
CA LEU A 429 26.08 -32.90 -13.25
C LEU A 429 26.19 -33.86 -12.04
N VAL A 430 25.24 -34.80 -11.92
CA VAL A 430 25.28 -35.84 -10.87
C VAL A 430 26.45 -36.78 -11.04
N LYS A 431 26.84 -37.16 -12.29
CA LYS A 431 28.06 -37.93 -12.58
C LYS A 431 29.31 -37.18 -12.14
N GLN A 432 29.32 -35.85 -12.19
CA GLN A 432 30.40 -34.99 -11.70
C GLN A 432 30.42 -34.84 -10.15
N GLY A 433 29.52 -35.54 -9.43
CA GLY A 433 29.45 -35.53 -7.97
C GLY A 433 28.57 -34.42 -7.38
N VAL A 434 27.72 -33.81 -8.18
CA VAL A 434 26.78 -32.79 -7.71
C VAL A 434 25.60 -33.44 -6.97
N GLU A 435 25.32 -32.98 -5.77
CA GLU A 435 24.20 -33.44 -4.92
C GLU A 435 23.04 -32.41 -4.87
N VAL A 436 23.35 -31.14 -5.11
CA VAL A 436 22.39 -30.03 -5.08
C VAL A 436 22.52 -29.22 -6.36
N ILE A 437 21.38 -29.00 -7.03
CA ILE A 437 21.32 -28.26 -8.31
C ILE A 437 20.37 -27.07 -8.16
N ILE A 438 20.86 -25.88 -8.48
CA ILE A 438 20.04 -24.65 -8.56
C ILE A 438 19.40 -24.58 -9.94
N LEU A 439 18.07 -24.43 -9.98
CA LEU A 439 17.29 -24.17 -11.18
C LEU A 439 17.38 -22.69 -11.56
N GLY A 440 18.53 -22.25 -12.05
CA GLY A 440 18.89 -20.85 -12.34
C GLY A 440 18.19 -20.24 -13.57
N CYS A 441 17.17 -20.89 -14.09
CA CYS A 441 16.18 -20.33 -15.03
C CYS A 441 14.79 -20.59 -14.46
N THR A 442 13.98 -19.54 -14.37
CA THR A 442 12.67 -19.58 -13.69
C THR A 442 11.60 -20.39 -14.42
N GLU A 443 11.87 -20.81 -15.63
CA GLU A 443 11.06 -21.77 -16.39
C GLU A 443 11.31 -23.23 -15.95
N LEU A 444 12.49 -23.57 -15.44
CA LEU A 444 12.85 -24.96 -15.07
C LEU A 444 11.95 -25.54 -13.96
N PRO A 445 11.54 -24.79 -12.93
CA PRO A 445 10.59 -25.30 -11.94
C PRO A 445 9.24 -25.75 -12.51
N LEU A 446 8.86 -25.27 -13.70
CA LEU A 446 7.63 -25.71 -14.38
C LEU A 446 7.72 -27.15 -14.88
N LEU A 447 8.96 -27.64 -15.13
CA LEU A 447 9.23 -29.04 -15.49
C LEU A 447 9.46 -29.93 -14.27
N PHE A 448 10.07 -29.36 -13.22
CA PHE A 448 10.51 -30.08 -12.02
C PHE A 448 9.90 -29.44 -10.78
N PRO A 449 8.63 -29.71 -10.49
CA PRO A 449 7.97 -29.16 -9.30
C PRO A 449 8.44 -29.83 -7.99
N GLU A 450 9.10 -30.98 -8.09
CA GLU A 450 9.61 -31.74 -6.96
C GLU A 450 10.98 -31.22 -6.53
N ARG A 451 11.23 -31.21 -5.23
CA ARG A 451 12.52 -30.77 -4.66
C ARG A 451 13.61 -31.82 -4.74
N GLU A 452 13.25 -33.08 -4.78
CA GLU A 452 14.16 -34.20 -4.91
C GLU A 452 13.77 -35.07 -6.08
N ILE A 453 14.72 -35.39 -6.90
CA ILE A 453 14.54 -36.33 -7.99
C ILE A 453 15.55 -37.47 -7.88
N THR A 454 15.16 -38.62 -8.40
CA THR A 454 16.07 -39.75 -8.54
C THR A 454 16.49 -39.86 -10.02
N THR A 455 17.78 -39.79 -10.28
CA THR A 455 18.32 -39.96 -11.63
C THR A 455 18.11 -41.40 -12.12
N ARG A 456 18.22 -41.64 -13.46
CA ARG A 456 18.15 -43.00 -14.03
C ARG A 456 19.20 -43.94 -13.44
N GLY A 457 20.32 -43.39 -12.93
CA GLY A 457 21.37 -44.13 -12.22
C GLY A 457 21.09 -44.37 -10.75
N GLY A 458 19.90 -44.09 -10.24
CA GLY A 458 19.48 -44.31 -8.84
C GLY A 458 20.04 -43.33 -7.81
N ARG A 459 20.74 -42.30 -8.21
CA ARG A 459 21.24 -41.25 -7.30
C ARG A 459 20.15 -40.19 -7.03
N ARG A 460 20.01 -39.79 -5.77
CA ARG A 460 19.14 -38.68 -5.39
C ARG A 460 19.89 -37.35 -5.59
N VAL A 461 19.19 -36.34 -6.05
CA VAL A 461 19.67 -34.98 -6.19
C VAL A 461 18.61 -33.99 -5.72
N THR A 462 19.02 -33.01 -4.95
CA THR A 462 18.12 -31.94 -4.49
C THR A 462 18.08 -30.82 -5.54
N LEU A 463 16.89 -30.44 -5.95
CA LEU A 463 16.65 -29.32 -6.83
C LEU A 463 16.26 -28.10 -6.00
N VAL A 464 16.98 -27.01 -6.18
CA VAL A 464 16.72 -25.74 -5.51
C VAL A 464 16.04 -24.79 -6.47
N ASP A 465 14.84 -24.37 -6.11
CA ASP A 465 14.02 -23.44 -6.87
C ASP A 465 14.19 -22.01 -6.37
N PRO A 466 14.90 -21.12 -7.09
CA PRO A 466 15.09 -19.74 -6.71
C PRO A 466 13.80 -18.94 -6.63
N THR A 467 12.78 -19.32 -7.42
CA THR A 467 11.47 -18.64 -7.43
C THR A 467 10.70 -18.90 -6.13
N ASP A 468 10.75 -20.14 -5.60
CA ASP A 468 10.16 -20.50 -4.31
C ASP A 468 10.86 -19.78 -3.15
N ILE A 469 12.18 -19.70 -3.20
CA ILE A 469 12.98 -18.99 -2.17
C ILE A 469 12.68 -17.50 -2.20
N LEU A 470 12.60 -16.89 -3.38
CA LEU A 470 12.23 -15.48 -3.54
C LEU A 470 10.84 -15.21 -2.95
N ALA A 471 9.85 -16.06 -3.25
CA ALA A 471 8.50 -15.94 -2.73
C ALA A 471 8.46 -16.01 -1.20
N ARG A 472 9.14 -17.00 -0.59
CA ARG A 472 9.29 -17.11 0.87
C ARG A 472 9.91 -15.87 1.48
N ARG A 473 10.96 -15.33 0.84
CA ARG A 473 11.64 -14.13 1.32
C ARG A 473 10.74 -12.91 1.27
N CYS A 474 9.96 -12.72 0.20
CA CYS A 474 8.97 -11.65 0.09
C CYS A 474 7.92 -11.72 1.20
N VAL A 475 7.35 -12.91 1.41
CA VAL A 475 6.35 -13.13 2.48
C VAL A 475 6.93 -12.85 3.86
N SER A 476 8.12 -13.38 4.16
CA SER A 476 8.80 -13.16 5.44
C SER A 476 9.05 -11.67 5.72
N GLN A 477 9.48 -10.88 4.72
CA GLN A 477 9.68 -9.44 4.89
C GLN A 477 8.38 -8.68 5.10
N ALA A 478 7.31 -9.08 4.43
CA ALA A 478 5.99 -8.49 4.60
C ALA A 478 5.46 -8.72 6.03
N MET A 479 5.54 -9.97 6.52
CA MET A 479 5.09 -10.32 7.88
C MET A 479 5.89 -9.61 8.96
N ALA A 480 7.21 -9.48 8.78
CA ALA A 480 8.07 -8.76 9.73
C ALA A 480 7.75 -7.25 9.84
N ARG A 481 7.14 -6.64 8.82
CA ARG A 481 6.67 -5.24 8.85
C ARG A 481 5.29 -5.08 9.49
N SER A 482 4.42 -6.07 9.34
CA SER A 482 3.07 -6.05 9.92
C SER A 482 3.09 -6.22 11.46
N THR A 483 4.21 -6.64 12.05
CA THR A 483 4.39 -6.83 13.50
C THR A 483 5.06 -5.64 14.19
N ARG A 484 5.44 -4.61 13.47
CA ARG A 484 6.00 -3.36 14.01
C ARG A 484 4.99 -2.22 13.92
#